data_26d29ac01672c093c20e0e5c7f8a3e2b
#
_entry.id   26d29ac01672c093c20e0e5c7f8a3e2b
#
_cell.length_a   1.000
_cell.length_b   1.000
_cell.length_c   1.000
_cell.angle_alpha   90.00
_cell.angle_beta   90.00
_cell.angle_gamma   90.00
#
_symmetry.space_group_name_H-M   'P 1'
#
loop_
_entity.id
_entity.type
_entity.pdbx_description
1 polymer ?
#
loop_
_entity_poly.entity_id
_entity_poly.type
_entity_poly.pdbx_seq_one_letter_code
_entity_poly.pdbx_strand_id
1 'polypeptide(L)'
;MFALNPRKSTILLAIVTAVLLLFSTFFGPVHTDAAQSKSQKTVAYSKKLINSPYKWGGTTPKGFDASGFTQYVFSKSAAKKLPRTSADQYKTGTSVAKNKLKAGDLVFYKTDGKKVSFVAIYIGNNKFIGATSKGVRTQDMNLDYWKKRYVGAKRVVN
;
A
#
# COMPACT_ATOMS: atom_id res chain seq x y z
N MET A 1 -20.85 -60.60 32.29
CA MET A 1 -21.87 -59.61 31.97
C MET A 1 -21.64 -58.39 32.91
N PHE A 2 -20.85 -57.41 32.53
CA PHE A 2 -20.52 -56.27 33.40
C PHE A 2 -21.55 -55.15 33.15
N ALA A 3 -22.41 -54.95 34.16
CA ALA A 3 -23.38 -53.84 34.11
C ALA A 3 -22.68 -52.50 34.36
N LEU A 4 -22.65 -51.67 33.38
CA LEU A 4 -22.20 -50.27 33.47
C LEU A 4 -23.17 -49.46 34.35
N ASN A 5 -22.66 -48.95 35.45
CA ASN A 5 -23.43 -48.17 36.42
C ASN A 5 -23.80 -46.80 35.81
N PRO A 6 -25.08 -46.50 35.52
CA PRO A 6 -25.50 -45.32 34.75
C PRO A 6 -25.14 -43.98 35.44
N ARG A 7 -24.96 -43.97 36.76
CA ARG A 7 -24.59 -42.74 37.52
C ARG A 7 -23.15 -42.30 37.29
N LYS A 8 -22.21 -43.19 36.96
CA LYS A 8 -20.80 -42.82 36.67
C LYS A 8 -20.64 -42.28 35.26
N SER A 9 -21.46 -42.74 34.31
CA SER A 9 -21.44 -42.30 32.92
C SER A 9 -21.93 -40.83 32.75
N THR A 10 -22.98 -40.44 33.50
CA THR A 10 -23.50 -39.05 33.46
C THR A 10 -22.56 -38.02 34.08
N ILE A 11 -21.83 -38.41 35.14
CA ILE A 11 -20.86 -37.53 35.79
C ILE A 11 -19.64 -37.31 34.86
N LEU A 12 -19.17 -38.37 34.19
CA LEU A 12 -18.05 -38.27 33.24
C LEU A 12 -18.39 -37.38 32.02
N LEU A 13 -19.62 -37.49 31.49
CA LEU A 13 -20.11 -36.70 30.40
C LEU A 13 -20.22 -35.19 30.78
N ALA A 14 -20.69 -34.92 32.01
CA ALA A 14 -20.79 -33.54 32.50
C ALA A 14 -19.42 -32.86 32.71
N ILE A 15 -18.40 -33.61 33.15
CA ILE A 15 -17.04 -33.10 33.33
C ILE A 15 -16.39 -32.80 31.95
N VAL A 16 -16.58 -33.65 30.96
CA VAL A 16 -16.03 -33.46 29.60
C VAL A 16 -16.67 -32.24 28.93
N THR A 17 -17.98 -32.03 29.09
CA THR A 17 -18.64 -30.82 28.53
C THR A 17 -18.23 -29.53 29.23
N ALA A 18 -18.02 -29.58 30.56
CA ALA A 18 -17.54 -28.40 31.31
C ALA A 18 -16.10 -28.02 30.93
N VAL A 19 -15.21 -28.96 30.69
CA VAL A 19 -13.83 -28.73 30.26
C VAL A 19 -13.81 -28.17 28.84
N LEU A 20 -14.67 -28.63 27.92
CA LEU A 20 -14.78 -28.09 26.56
C LEU A 20 -15.30 -26.65 26.55
N LEU A 21 -16.22 -26.28 27.43
CA LEU A 21 -16.73 -24.92 27.55
C LEU A 21 -15.71 -23.93 28.16
N LEU A 22 -14.85 -24.40 29.08
CA LEU A 22 -13.78 -23.57 29.65
C LEU A 22 -12.64 -23.30 28.67
N PHE A 23 -12.42 -24.18 27.67
CA PHE A 23 -11.38 -23.97 26.64
C PHE A 23 -11.81 -22.97 25.55
N SER A 24 -13.12 -22.73 25.35
CA SER A 24 -13.62 -21.83 24.33
C SER A 24 -13.51 -20.33 24.70
N THR A 25 -13.32 -20.00 25.99
CA THR A 25 -13.22 -18.60 26.44
C THR A 25 -11.80 -18.02 26.38
N PHE A 26 -10.76 -18.86 26.09
CA PHE A 26 -9.38 -18.40 26.00
C PHE A 26 -8.92 -18.06 24.56
N PHE A 27 -9.71 -18.42 23.54
CA PHE A 27 -9.50 -17.96 22.17
C PHE A 27 -10.44 -16.79 21.85
N GLY A 28 -10.24 -15.67 22.55
CA GLY A 28 -10.72 -14.38 22.05
C GLY A 28 -10.12 -14.13 20.68
N PRO A 29 -10.79 -13.34 19.78
CA PRO A 29 -10.20 -12.99 18.51
C PRO A 29 -8.85 -12.33 18.79
N VAL A 30 -7.77 -12.99 18.39
CA VAL A 30 -6.44 -12.38 18.36
C VAL A 30 -6.54 -11.27 17.32
N HIS A 31 -6.85 -10.04 17.75
CA HIS A 31 -6.57 -8.88 16.97
C HIS A 31 -5.05 -8.80 16.84
N THR A 32 -4.52 -9.52 15.87
CA THR A 32 -3.22 -9.20 15.34
C THR A 32 -3.37 -7.83 14.69
N ASP A 33 -3.03 -6.78 15.42
CA ASP A 33 -2.61 -5.51 14.83
C ASP A 33 -1.36 -5.83 14.00
N ALA A 34 -1.60 -6.41 12.80
CA ALA A 34 -0.55 -6.63 11.83
C ALA A 34 0.03 -5.25 11.52
N ALA A 35 1.23 -4.98 12.00
CA ALA A 35 1.90 -3.70 11.80
C ALA A 35 1.83 -3.36 10.31
N GLN A 36 1.14 -2.26 9.98
CA GLN A 36 0.89 -1.84 8.61
C GLN A 36 2.22 -1.69 7.86
N SER A 37 2.37 -2.39 6.74
CA SER A 37 3.61 -2.35 5.96
C SER A 37 3.94 -0.91 5.51
N LYS A 38 5.22 -0.63 5.24
CA LYS A 38 5.64 0.69 4.71
C LYS A 38 4.89 1.05 3.44
N SER A 39 4.63 0.08 2.57
CA SER A 39 3.85 0.26 1.35
C SER A 39 2.41 0.69 1.64
N GLN A 40 1.74 0.05 2.59
CA GLN A 40 0.38 0.41 3.00
C GLN A 40 0.33 1.82 3.62
N LYS A 41 1.29 2.16 4.49
CA LYS A 41 1.44 3.51 5.06
C LYS A 41 1.64 4.56 3.97
N THR A 42 2.47 4.25 2.96
CA THR A 42 2.73 5.14 1.81
C THR A 42 1.45 5.43 1.02
N VAL A 43 0.68 4.39 0.70
CA VAL A 43 -0.61 4.55 0.00
C VAL A 43 -1.61 5.33 0.86
N ALA A 44 -1.76 5.00 2.13
CA ALA A 44 -2.67 5.70 3.02
C ALA A 44 -2.30 7.19 3.16
N TYR A 45 -1.00 7.50 3.27
CA TYR A 45 -0.52 8.87 3.36
C TYR A 45 -0.72 9.65 2.05
N SER A 46 -0.47 9.03 0.89
CA SER A 46 -0.68 9.66 -0.42
C SER A 46 -2.15 10.07 -0.63
N LYS A 47 -3.09 9.27 -0.16
CA LYS A 47 -4.53 9.57 -0.23
C LYS A 47 -4.92 10.81 0.57
N LYS A 48 -4.26 11.09 1.69
CA LYS A 48 -4.51 12.31 2.51
C LYS A 48 -4.12 13.60 1.82
N LEU A 49 -3.26 13.53 0.80
CA LEU A 49 -2.76 14.69 0.06
C LEU A 49 -3.50 14.95 -1.26
N ILE A 50 -4.52 14.16 -1.57
CA ILE A 50 -5.40 14.41 -2.73
C ILE A 50 -5.96 15.84 -2.63
N ASN A 51 -6.07 16.52 -3.77
CA ASN A 51 -6.45 17.94 -3.92
C ASN A 51 -5.38 18.97 -3.52
N SER A 52 -4.18 18.55 -3.07
CA SER A 52 -3.07 19.49 -2.95
C SER A 52 -2.76 20.11 -4.32
N PRO A 53 -2.47 21.42 -4.40
CA PRO A 53 -2.25 22.09 -5.67
C PRO A 53 -0.96 21.62 -6.35
N TYR A 54 -0.90 21.77 -7.68
CA TYR A 54 0.33 21.60 -8.44
C TYR A 54 1.18 22.88 -8.35
N LYS A 55 2.49 22.68 -8.14
CA LYS A 55 3.48 23.76 -8.24
C LYS A 55 4.77 23.19 -8.79
N TRP A 56 5.27 23.72 -9.91
CA TRP A 56 6.57 23.33 -10.42
C TRP A 56 7.67 23.55 -9.38
N GLY A 57 8.52 22.56 -9.17
CA GLY A 57 9.53 22.60 -8.11
C GLY A 57 9.00 22.42 -6.68
N GLY A 58 7.69 22.25 -6.51
CA GLY A 58 7.04 22.13 -5.19
C GLY A 58 7.27 20.78 -4.51
N THR A 59 7.49 20.83 -3.19
CA THR A 59 7.80 19.64 -2.35
C THR A 59 7.00 19.61 -1.07
N THR A 60 5.95 20.42 -0.93
CA THR A 60 5.13 20.54 0.28
C THR A 60 3.63 20.51 -0.06
N PRO A 61 2.75 20.29 0.93
CA PRO A 61 1.28 20.34 0.72
C PRO A 61 0.75 21.67 0.17
N LYS A 62 1.52 22.76 0.24
CA LYS A 62 1.17 24.04 -0.38
C LYS A 62 1.37 24.04 -1.91
N GLY A 63 1.97 22.99 -2.45
CA GLY A 63 2.14 22.77 -3.88
C GLY A 63 3.20 21.70 -4.13
N PHE A 64 2.87 20.74 -4.98
CA PHE A 64 3.75 19.64 -5.39
C PHE A 64 3.98 19.63 -6.90
N ASP A 65 5.20 19.29 -7.31
CA ASP A 65 5.42 18.63 -8.60
C ASP A 65 5.43 17.11 -8.43
N ALA A 66 5.52 16.35 -9.53
CA ALA A 66 5.38 14.88 -9.50
C ALA A 66 6.39 14.21 -8.58
N SER A 67 7.68 14.53 -8.71
CA SER A 67 8.76 13.94 -7.91
C SER A 67 8.81 14.49 -6.48
N GLY A 68 8.46 15.76 -6.28
CA GLY A 68 8.35 16.35 -4.96
C GLY A 68 7.21 15.73 -4.12
N PHE A 69 6.11 15.40 -4.77
CA PHE A 69 5.02 14.64 -4.13
C PHE A 69 5.50 13.28 -3.63
N THR A 70 6.14 12.48 -4.49
CA THR A 70 6.64 11.16 -4.10
C THR A 70 7.73 11.26 -3.02
N GLN A 71 8.67 12.22 -3.14
CA GLN A 71 9.65 12.49 -2.08
C GLN A 71 8.98 12.73 -0.72
N TYR A 72 8.01 13.62 -0.69
CA TYR A 72 7.33 14.01 0.54
C TYR A 72 6.59 12.83 1.16
N VAL A 73 5.81 12.10 0.35
CA VAL A 73 5.04 10.94 0.82
C VAL A 73 5.97 9.88 1.41
N PHE A 74 7.00 9.45 0.68
CA PHE A 74 7.91 8.39 1.15
C PHE A 74 8.73 8.80 2.36
N SER A 75 9.15 10.06 2.44
CA SER A 75 9.82 10.60 3.62
C SER A 75 8.95 10.52 4.87
N LYS A 76 7.67 10.93 4.75
CA LYS A 76 6.75 11.00 5.89
C LYS A 76 6.15 9.64 6.29
N SER A 77 5.91 8.75 5.34
CA SER A 77 5.23 7.48 5.59
C SER A 77 6.16 6.29 5.84
N ALA A 78 7.36 6.32 5.27
CA ALA A 78 8.27 5.18 5.24
C ALA A 78 9.71 5.52 5.68
N ALA A 79 9.99 6.76 6.09
CA ALA A 79 11.33 7.29 6.39
C ALA A 79 12.33 7.05 5.23
N LYS A 80 11.83 7.04 3.97
CA LYS A 80 12.62 6.78 2.77
C LYS A 80 12.88 8.08 2.02
N LYS A 81 14.15 8.46 1.90
CA LYS A 81 14.56 9.58 1.04
C LYS A 81 14.61 9.12 -0.41
N LEU A 82 13.98 9.87 -1.30
CA LEU A 82 14.04 9.69 -2.75
C LEU A 82 14.81 10.86 -3.40
N PRO A 83 15.45 10.64 -4.56
CA PRO A 83 16.06 11.73 -5.34
C PRO A 83 15.05 12.79 -5.76
N ARG A 84 15.55 14.02 -6.09
CA ARG A 84 14.65 15.15 -6.38
C ARG A 84 13.88 15.00 -7.70
N THR A 85 14.48 14.43 -8.73
CA THR A 85 13.85 14.35 -10.05
C THR A 85 13.20 13.00 -10.33
N SER A 86 12.16 12.98 -11.18
CA SER A 86 11.53 11.74 -11.63
C SER A 86 12.53 10.79 -12.31
N ALA A 87 13.44 11.33 -13.11
CA ALA A 87 14.47 10.57 -13.81
C ALA A 87 15.45 9.89 -12.84
N ASP A 88 15.85 10.57 -11.77
CA ASP A 88 16.76 9.99 -10.78
C ASP A 88 16.02 9.01 -9.86
N GLN A 89 14.76 9.24 -9.53
CA GLN A 89 13.93 8.26 -8.83
C GLN A 89 13.78 6.97 -9.64
N TYR A 90 13.73 7.04 -10.96
CA TYR A 90 13.67 5.86 -11.83
C TYR A 90 14.95 5.00 -11.78
N LYS A 91 16.07 5.56 -11.34
CA LYS A 91 17.32 4.82 -11.14
C LYS A 91 17.40 4.11 -9.76
N THR A 92 16.42 4.34 -8.88
CA THR A 92 16.43 3.80 -7.51
C THR A 92 15.50 2.59 -7.35
N GLY A 93 15.83 1.71 -6.39
CA GLY A 93 15.03 0.54 -6.06
C GLY A 93 15.08 -0.59 -7.09
N THR A 94 14.22 -1.58 -6.90
CA THR A 94 14.15 -2.77 -7.76
C THR A 94 13.12 -2.56 -8.87
N SER A 95 13.48 -2.92 -10.11
CA SER A 95 12.55 -2.90 -11.24
C SER A 95 11.38 -3.86 -11.04
N VAL A 96 10.17 -3.42 -11.37
CA VAL A 96 8.94 -4.21 -11.23
C VAL A 96 8.25 -4.33 -12.59
N ALA A 97 7.96 -5.55 -13.00
CA ALA A 97 7.17 -5.79 -14.21
C ALA A 97 5.73 -5.27 -14.02
N LYS A 98 5.10 -4.75 -15.08
CA LYS A 98 3.77 -4.15 -15.00
C LYS A 98 2.70 -5.08 -14.40
N ASN A 99 2.77 -6.37 -14.71
CA ASN A 99 1.87 -7.40 -14.18
C ASN A 99 2.18 -7.85 -12.74
N LYS A 100 3.29 -7.34 -12.14
CA LYS A 100 3.70 -7.61 -10.75
C LYS A 100 3.65 -6.37 -9.86
N LEU A 101 2.99 -5.32 -10.32
CA LEU A 101 2.78 -4.10 -9.54
C LEU A 101 2.04 -4.39 -8.23
N LYS A 102 2.53 -3.80 -7.14
CA LYS A 102 1.89 -3.80 -5.83
C LYS A 102 1.69 -2.37 -5.35
N ALA A 103 0.63 -2.14 -4.58
CA ALA A 103 0.37 -0.84 -3.98
C ALA A 103 1.60 -0.34 -3.19
N GLY A 104 2.01 0.91 -3.43
CA GLY A 104 3.25 1.51 -2.91
C GLY A 104 4.42 1.51 -3.90
N ASP A 105 4.33 0.84 -5.06
CA ASP A 105 5.34 0.94 -6.10
C ASP A 105 5.30 2.32 -6.76
N LEU A 106 6.46 2.81 -7.21
CA LEU A 106 6.55 3.98 -8.07
C LEU A 106 6.32 3.59 -9.52
N VAL A 107 5.48 4.33 -10.22
CA VAL A 107 5.22 4.19 -11.66
C VAL A 107 5.69 5.42 -12.41
N PHE A 108 6.32 5.23 -13.57
CA PHE A 108 7.04 6.27 -14.30
C PHE A 108 6.53 6.42 -15.73
N TYR A 109 6.52 7.68 -16.20
CA TYR A 109 5.97 8.04 -17.50
C TYR A 109 6.85 9.07 -18.22
N LYS A 110 6.79 9.06 -19.57
CA LYS A 110 7.37 10.08 -20.47
C LYS A 110 6.27 11.05 -20.90
N THR A 111 5.95 12.03 -20.07
CA THR A 111 4.91 13.02 -20.38
C THR A 111 5.35 14.07 -21.37
N ASP A 112 6.67 14.27 -21.52
CA ASP A 112 7.30 15.13 -22.54
C ASP A 112 7.67 14.37 -23.83
N GLY A 113 7.36 13.07 -23.90
CA GLY A 113 7.66 12.19 -25.03
C GLY A 113 9.15 11.78 -25.18
N LYS A 114 10.07 12.35 -24.40
CA LYS A 114 11.53 12.16 -24.55
C LYS A 114 12.11 11.31 -23.43
N LYS A 115 12.02 11.75 -22.20
CA LYS A 115 12.62 11.12 -21.02
C LYS A 115 11.61 10.88 -19.92
N VAL A 116 12.01 10.17 -18.86
CA VAL A 116 11.19 10.03 -17.64
C VAL A 116 11.00 11.41 -17.03
N SER A 117 9.78 11.92 -17.10
CA SER A 117 9.41 13.28 -16.68
C SER A 117 8.30 13.31 -15.62
N PHE A 118 7.64 12.17 -15.38
CA PHE A 118 6.58 12.06 -14.40
C PHE A 118 6.72 10.76 -13.58
N VAL A 119 6.42 10.86 -12.30
CA VAL A 119 6.39 9.74 -11.35
C VAL A 119 5.16 9.84 -10.47
N ALA A 120 4.60 8.68 -10.09
CA ALA A 120 3.44 8.57 -9.23
C ALA A 120 3.50 7.32 -8.36
N ILE A 121 2.60 7.19 -7.41
CA ILE A 121 2.49 6.05 -6.48
C ILE A 121 1.34 5.16 -6.94
N TYR A 122 1.65 3.91 -7.29
CA TYR A 122 0.64 2.91 -7.62
C TYR A 122 -0.17 2.53 -6.37
N ILE A 123 -1.49 2.48 -6.50
CA ILE A 123 -2.40 2.22 -5.37
C ILE A 123 -3.25 0.96 -5.55
N GLY A 124 -2.94 0.14 -6.55
CA GLY A 124 -3.74 -1.03 -6.91
C GLY A 124 -4.75 -0.75 -8.02
N ASN A 125 -5.37 -1.82 -8.55
CA ASN A 125 -6.46 -1.76 -9.53
C ASN A 125 -6.19 -0.86 -10.75
N ASN A 126 -4.96 -0.92 -11.29
CA ASN A 126 -4.49 -0.08 -12.40
C ASN A 126 -4.63 1.43 -12.14
N LYS A 127 -4.55 1.86 -10.88
CA LYS A 127 -4.65 3.27 -10.50
C LYS A 127 -3.38 3.74 -9.80
N PHE A 128 -3.08 5.02 -9.95
CA PHE A 128 -2.01 5.69 -9.19
C PHE A 128 -2.48 7.05 -8.65
N ILE A 129 -1.76 7.57 -7.66
CA ILE A 129 -1.87 8.95 -7.18
C ILE A 129 -0.59 9.68 -7.55
N GLY A 130 -0.73 10.87 -8.15
CA GLY A 130 0.39 11.73 -8.52
C GLY A 130 -0.01 13.19 -8.65
N ALA A 131 0.97 14.10 -8.58
CA ALA A 131 0.77 15.52 -8.78
C ALA A 131 0.76 15.83 -10.28
N THR A 132 -0.42 15.90 -10.86
CA THR A 132 -0.67 16.34 -12.25
C THR A 132 -0.77 17.85 -12.32
N SER A 133 -0.84 18.43 -13.53
CA SER A 133 -1.08 19.88 -13.73
C SER A 133 -2.37 20.39 -13.05
N LYS A 134 -3.29 19.50 -12.73
CA LYS A 134 -4.55 19.81 -12.01
C LYS A 134 -4.47 19.47 -10.51
N GLY A 135 -3.27 19.34 -9.94
CA GLY A 135 -3.03 18.96 -8.55
C GLY A 135 -2.88 17.45 -8.33
N VAL A 136 -2.73 17.08 -7.06
CA VAL A 136 -2.62 15.67 -6.63
C VAL A 136 -3.94 14.97 -6.78
N ARG A 137 -3.96 13.89 -7.55
CA ARG A 137 -5.18 13.13 -7.84
C ARG A 137 -4.94 11.69 -8.20
N THR A 138 -5.98 10.88 -8.11
CA THR A 138 -6.01 9.52 -8.65
C THR A 138 -6.18 9.56 -10.17
N GLN A 139 -5.44 8.68 -10.86
CA GLN A 139 -5.53 8.47 -12.30
C GLN A 139 -5.63 6.98 -12.62
N ASP A 140 -6.28 6.63 -13.72
CA ASP A 140 -6.32 5.27 -14.25
C ASP A 140 -5.19 5.06 -15.28
N MET A 141 -4.37 4.05 -15.04
CA MET A 141 -3.26 3.67 -15.94
C MET A 141 -3.73 3.15 -17.31
N ASN A 142 -5.01 2.75 -17.42
CA ASN A 142 -5.59 2.24 -18.65
C ASN A 142 -6.03 3.36 -19.61
N LEU A 143 -6.12 4.60 -19.14
CA LEU A 143 -6.37 5.74 -20.03
C LEU A 143 -5.25 5.83 -21.07
N ASP A 144 -5.63 6.04 -22.33
CA ASP A 144 -4.71 6.08 -23.47
C ASP A 144 -3.53 7.01 -23.26
N TYR A 145 -3.77 8.17 -22.63
CA TYR A 145 -2.72 9.12 -22.28
C TYR A 145 -1.61 8.49 -21.44
N TRP A 146 -1.97 7.77 -20.37
CA TRP A 146 -1.02 7.13 -19.46
C TRP A 146 -0.47 5.82 -20.04
N LYS A 147 -1.31 5.02 -20.69
CA LYS A 147 -0.92 3.75 -21.30
C LYS A 147 0.20 3.92 -22.31
N LYS A 148 0.10 4.92 -23.19
CA LYS A 148 1.10 5.21 -24.25
C LYS A 148 2.41 5.81 -23.70
N ARG A 149 2.41 6.36 -22.50
CA ARG A 149 3.54 7.06 -21.88
C ARG A 149 4.24 6.29 -20.77
N TYR A 150 3.70 5.12 -20.42
CA TYR A 150 4.28 4.28 -19.37
C TYR A 150 5.69 3.81 -19.73
N VAL A 151 6.63 3.94 -18.80
CA VAL A 151 8.05 3.55 -18.96
C VAL A 151 8.39 2.32 -18.15
N GLY A 152 7.92 2.25 -16.91
CA GLY A 152 8.27 1.19 -15.99
C GLY A 152 7.89 1.52 -14.56
N ALA A 153 8.29 0.63 -13.65
CA ALA A 153 8.03 0.81 -12.22
C ALA A 153 9.22 0.40 -11.37
N LYS A 154 9.28 0.96 -10.16
CA LYS A 154 10.30 0.65 -9.14
C LYS A 154 9.67 0.42 -7.78
N ARG A 155 10.17 -0.59 -7.07
CA ARG A 155 9.87 -0.85 -5.66
C ARG A 155 10.99 -0.33 -4.80
N VAL A 156 10.70 0.60 -3.90
CA VAL A 156 11.69 1.28 -3.05
C VAL A 156 11.47 1.01 -1.55
N VAL A 157 10.34 0.40 -1.20
CA VAL A 157 10.00 -0.09 0.14
C VAL A 157 9.24 -1.41 0.04
N ASN A 158 9.33 -2.23 1.07
CA ASN A 158 8.59 -3.47 1.24
C ASN A 158 7.49 -3.30 2.29
#